data_8adec4070765a0108d21cf427fef04f5
#
_entry.id   8adec4070765a0108d21cf427fef04f5
#
_cell.length_a   1.000
_cell.length_b   1.000
_cell.length_c   1.000
_cell.angle_alpha   90.00
_cell.angle_beta   90.00
_cell.angle_gamma   90.00
#
_symmetry.space_group_name_H-M   'P 1'
#
loop_
_entity.id
_entity.type
_entity.pdbx_description
1 polymer ?
#
loop_
_entity_poly.entity_id
_entity_poly.type
_entity_poly.pdbx_seq_one_letter_code
_entity_poly.pdbx_strand_id
1 'polypeptide(L)'
;MGRGSLLKIAVAAAVAGLFAWIYVSGAYERLDPALLRDWVRAAGPWGGLLFVASYSVLQPFGVNGLVFLLSAPLIWDPTEAFLLNWAGTVGTGLFSFAGARFFVRDWLQARLPRRVRQFDERLQTRAFRTVFLLRLIFYTTPSVQWALGASRVRFAPFFGASVLGVAPFTLGTTLIGVRVAAWLERHPVATWPWDRIWPVVIAGTVVTVALGIWVLRKWRRTAVE
;
A
#
# COMPACT_ATOMS: atom_id res chain seq x y z
N MET A 1 1.63 6.98 -28.83
CA MET A 1 1.53 6.84 -27.36
C MET A 1 0.35 5.92 -27.06
N GLY A 2 0.59 4.76 -26.41
CA GLY A 2 -0.50 3.83 -26.08
C GLY A 2 -1.40 4.36 -24.96
N ARG A 3 -2.70 4.02 -24.98
CA ARG A 3 -3.70 4.43 -23.97
C ARG A 3 -3.22 4.26 -22.51
N GLY A 4 -2.37 3.25 -22.23
CA GLY A 4 -1.81 3.03 -20.90
C GLY A 4 -0.72 4.01 -20.46
N SER A 5 -0.03 4.69 -21.37
CA SER A 5 0.94 5.74 -21.01
C SER A 5 0.24 7.07 -20.74
N LEU A 6 -0.83 7.37 -21.46
CA LEU A 6 -1.67 8.55 -21.20
C LEU A 6 -2.34 8.49 -19.84
N LEU A 7 -2.88 7.33 -19.45
CA LEU A 7 -3.47 7.13 -18.13
C LEU A 7 -2.45 7.35 -16.99
N LYS A 8 -1.22 6.84 -17.14
CA LYS A 8 -0.16 7.03 -16.13
C LYS A 8 0.28 8.48 -16.00
N ILE A 9 0.37 9.20 -17.12
CA ILE A 9 0.68 10.64 -17.14
C ILE A 9 -0.48 11.42 -16.51
N ALA A 10 -1.72 11.09 -16.85
CA ALA A 10 -2.90 11.73 -16.28
C ALA A 10 -2.98 11.52 -14.75
N VAL A 11 -2.71 10.31 -14.25
CA VAL A 11 -2.66 10.02 -12.81
C VAL A 11 -1.53 10.79 -12.13
N ALA A 12 -0.33 10.82 -12.71
CA ALA A 12 0.79 11.58 -12.16
C ALA A 12 0.49 13.09 -12.16
N ALA A 13 -0.11 13.61 -13.22
CA ALA A 13 -0.54 15.01 -13.29
C ALA A 13 -1.66 15.34 -12.30
N ALA A 14 -2.62 14.43 -12.10
CA ALA A 14 -3.69 14.60 -11.10
C ALA A 14 -3.14 14.60 -9.67
N VAL A 15 -2.19 13.72 -9.36
CA VAL A 15 -1.50 13.68 -8.06
C VAL A 15 -0.68 14.95 -7.84
N ALA A 16 0.11 15.38 -8.84
CA ALA A 16 0.87 16.62 -8.76
C ALA A 16 -0.05 17.85 -8.65
N GLY A 17 -1.16 17.87 -9.38
CA GLY A 17 -2.18 18.92 -9.29
C GLY A 17 -2.85 18.97 -7.93
N LEU A 18 -3.15 17.82 -7.32
CA LEU A 18 -3.69 17.73 -5.97
C LEU A 18 -2.71 18.30 -4.92
N PHE A 19 -1.44 17.93 -5.00
CA PHE A 19 -0.41 18.49 -4.11
C PHE A 19 -0.22 19.99 -4.31
N ALA A 20 -0.19 20.45 -5.55
CA ALA A 20 -0.12 21.88 -5.87
C ALA A 20 -1.35 22.63 -5.35
N TRP A 21 -2.53 22.05 -5.48
CA TRP A 21 -3.77 22.63 -4.95
C TRP A 21 -3.77 22.71 -3.42
N ILE A 22 -3.36 21.64 -2.73
CA ILE A 22 -3.21 21.62 -1.26
C ILE A 22 -2.24 22.73 -0.80
N TYR A 23 -1.15 22.92 -1.55
CA TYR A 23 -0.16 23.97 -1.25
C TYR A 23 -0.74 25.37 -1.48
N VAL A 24 -1.29 25.63 -2.68
CA VAL A 24 -1.81 26.95 -3.06
C VAL A 24 -3.04 27.37 -2.24
N SER A 25 -3.89 26.40 -1.87
CA SER A 25 -5.08 26.65 -1.04
C SER A 25 -4.78 26.84 0.44
N GLY A 26 -3.53 26.61 0.89
CA GLY A 26 -3.19 26.62 2.31
C GLY A 26 -3.88 25.50 3.11
N ALA A 27 -4.43 24.51 2.42
CA ALA A 27 -5.16 23.41 3.05
C ALA A 27 -4.27 22.62 4.02
N TYR A 28 -2.95 22.58 3.79
CA TYR A 28 -1.99 21.97 4.72
C TYR A 28 -1.93 22.65 6.09
N GLU A 29 -2.22 23.96 6.17
CA GLU A 29 -2.29 24.72 7.44
C GLU A 29 -3.54 24.34 8.25
N ARG A 30 -4.58 23.84 7.57
CA ARG A 30 -5.85 23.37 8.16
C ARG A 30 -5.81 21.89 8.51
N LEU A 31 -4.82 21.15 8.04
CA LEU A 31 -4.59 19.76 8.39
C LEU A 31 -3.89 19.71 9.75
N ASP A 32 -4.62 20.09 10.80
CA ASP A 32 -4.18 19.86 12.17
C ASP A 32 -4.34 18.37 12.48
N PRO A 33 -3.23 17.63 12.68
CA PRO A 33 -3.31 16.21 13.03
C PRO A 33 -4.15 15.97 14.30
N ALA A 34 -4.22 16.95 15.20
CA ALA A 34 -5.03 16.88 16.41
C ALA A 34 -6.52 16.88 16.07
N LEU A 35 -6.98 17.77 15.20
CA LEU A 35 -8.38 17.80 14.75
C LEU A 35 -8.79 16.50 14.04
N LEU A 36 -7.92 15.96 13.20
CA LEU A 36 -8.19 14.70 12.51
C LEU A 36 -8.29 13.54 13.51
N ARG A 37 -7.38 13.52 14.49
CA ARG A 37 -7.39 12.55 15.59
C ARG A 37 -8.68 12.63 16.39
N ASP A 38 -9.12 13.83 16.75
CA ASP A 38 -10.34 14.06 17.54
C ASP A 38 -11.60 13.63 16.76
N TRP A 39 -11.68 13.94 15.47
CA TRP A 39 -12.80 13.51 14.64
C TRP A 39 -12.89 11.99 14.49
N VAL A 40 -11.76 11.33 14.25
CA VAL A 40 -11.72 9.86 14.11
C VAL A 40 -12.01 9.20 15.46
N ARG A 41 -11.53 9.75 16.57
CA ARG A 41 -11.82 9.26 17.91
C ARG A 41 -13.28 9.50 18.30
N ALA A 42 -13.86 10.64 17.94
CA ALA A 42 -15.28 10.91 18.15
C ALA A 42 -16.20 9.95 17.39
N ALA A 43 -15.73 9.41 16.25
CA ALA A 43 -16.43 8.35 15.51
C ALA A 43 -16.38 6.98 16.22
N GLY A 44 -15.60 6.85 17.30
CA GLY A 44 -15.50 5.62 18.10
C GLY A 44 -15.10 4.41 17.24
N PRO A 45 -15.78 3.24 17.44
CA PRO A 45 -15.46 2.02 16.68
C PRO A 45 -15.59 2.15 15.17
N TRP A 46 -16.44 3.07 14.69
CA TRP A 46 -16.63 3.33 13.26
C TRP A 46 -15.39 3.93 12.61
N GLY A 47 -14.61 4.75 13.33
CA GLY A 47 -13.34 5.29 12.83
C GLY A 47 -12.33 4.18 12.51
N GLY A 48 -12.18 3.22 13.43
CA GLY A 48 -11.32 2.05 13.22
C GLY A 48 -11.80 1.15 12.07
N LEU A 49 -13.12 0.90 12.01
CA LEU A 49 -13.70 0.09 10.93
C LEU A 49 -13.50 0.74 9.56
N LEU A 50 -13.74 2.04 9.45
CA LEU A 50 -13.52 2.80 8.21
C LEU A 50 -12.04 2.80 7.80
N PHE A 51 -11.13 2.92 8.76
CA PHE A 51 -9.69 2.82 8.52
C PHE A 51 -9.32 1.45 7.92
N VAL A 52 -9.74 0.35 8.57
CA VAL A 52 -9.48 -1.02 8.10
C VAL A 52 -10.09 -1.25 6.73
N ALA A 53 -11.33 -0.81 6.50
CA ALA A 53 -12.01 -0.94 5.21
C ALA A 53 -11.28 -0.17 4.10
N SER A 54 -10.92 1.11 4.36
CA SER A 54 -10.18 1.94 3.42
C SER A 54 -8.82 1.34 3.08
N TYR A 55 -8.07 0.89 4.09
CA TYR A 55 -6.79 0.23 3.89
C TYR A 55 -6.95 -1.04 3.03
N SER A 56 -7.92 -1.89 3.39
CA SER A 56 -8.18 -3.16 2.71
C SER A 56 -8.50 -2.98 1.22
N VAL A 57 -9.23 -1.91 0.88
CA VAL A 57 -9.67 -1.64 -0.49
C VAL A 57 -8.64 -0.83 -1.28
N LEU A 58 -8.07 0.22 -0.72
CA LEU A 58 -7.26 1.16 -1.50
C LEU A 58 -5.85 0.64 -1.79
N GLN A 59 -5.23 -0.07 -0.86
CA GLN A 59 -3.87 -0.57 -1.02
C GLN A 59 -3.71 -1.55 -2.21
N PRO A 60 -4.62 -2.51 -2.48
CA PRO A 60 -4.56 -3.38 -3.64
C PRO A 60 -4.56 -2.65 -4.99
N PHE A 61 -5.09 -1.43 -5.05
CA PHE A 61 -5.10 -0.58 -6.24
C PHE A 61 -3.87 0.34 -6.36
N GLY A 62 -2.89 0.20 -5.45
CA GLY A 62 -1.60 0.87 -5.55
C GLY A 62 -1.41 2.03 -4.58
N VAL A 63 -2.34 2.29 -3.67
CA VAL A 63 -2.09 3.22 -2.56
C VAL A 63 -1.01 2.62 -1.66
N ASN A 64 0.02 3.42 -1.35
CA ASN A 64 1.14 2.93 -0.55
C ASN A 64 0.68 2.57 0.86
N GLY A 65 0.86 1.30 1.25
CA GLY A 65 0.49 0.79 2.57
C GLY A 65 1.18 1.50 3.74
N LEU A 66 2.37 2.09 3.53
CA LEU A 66 3.06 2.85 4.56
C LEU A 66 2.26 4.08 5.01
N VAL A 67 1.44 4.67 4.14
CA VAL A 67 0.54 5.78 4.51
C VAL A 67 -0.36 5.35 5.66
N PHE A 68 -0.98 4.18 5.55
CA PHE A 68 -1.84 3.63 6.61
C PHE A 68 -1.03 3.22 7.84
N LEU A 69 0.08 2.50 7.64
CA LEU A 69 0.91 2.00 8.74
C LEU A 69 1.48 3.11 9.63
N LEU A 70 1.81 4.25 9.05
CA LEU A 70 2.36 5.39 9.78
C LEU A 70 1.28 6.33 10.30
N SER A 71 0.08 6.38 9.68
CA SER A 71 -1.01 7.24 10.14
C SER A 71 -1.76 6.67 11.35
N ALA A 72 -1.90 5.36 11.47
CA ALA A 72 -2.61 4.77 12.59
C ALA A 72 -2.02 5.18 13.97
N PRO A 73 -0.69 5.14 14.21
CA PRO A 73 -0.10 5.60 15.47
C PRO A 73 -0.27 7.10 15.77
N LEU A 74 -0.61 7.91 14.77
CA LEU A 74 -0.94 9.33 14.97
C LEU A 74 -2.32 9.53 15.58
N ILE A 75 -3.23 8.55 15.40
CA ILE A 75 -4.64 8.65 15.74
C ILE A 75 -4.97 7.79 16.98
N TRP A 76 -4.47 6.57 17.03
CA TRP A 76 -4.78 5.58 18.05
C TRP A 76 -3.57 5.26 18.94
N ASP A 77 -3.86 4.69 20.10
CA ASP A 77 -2.81 4.20 20.99
C ASP A 77 -2.02 3.05 20.35
N PRO A 78 -0.76 2.81 20.76
CA PRO A 78 0.13 1.86 20.07
C PRO A 78 -0.47 0.47 19.85
N THR A 79 -1.22 -0.04 20.81
CA THR A 79 -1.86 -1.37 20.71
C THR A 79 -3.00 -1.36 19.71
N GLU A 80 -3.87 -0.36 19.77
CA GLU A 80 -4.97 -0.19 18.82
C GLU A 80 -4.44 0.03 17.41
N ALA A 81 -3.46 0.92 17.25
CA ALA A 81 -2.79 1.19 15.98
C ALA A 81 -2.20 -0.09 15.36
N PHE A 82 -1.55 -0.92 16.18
CA PHE A 82 -1.05 -2.21 15.71
C PHE A 82 -2.19 -3.12 15.24
N LEU A 83 -3.24 -3.27 16.03
CA LEU A 83 -4.37 -4.16 15.69
C LEU A 83 -5.10 -3.69 14.41
N LEU A 84 -5.34 -2.38 14.27
CA LEU A 84 -5.97 -1.81 13.10
C LEU A 84 -5.09 -1.93 11.85
N ASN A 85 -3.80 -1.65 11.97
CA ASN A 85 -2.81 -1.85 10.91
C ASN A 85 -2.74 -3.31 10.48
N TRP A 86 -2.69 -4.23 11.44
CA TRP A 86 -2.64 -5.65 11.19
C TRP A 86 -3.92 -6.15 10.51
N ALA A 87 -5.09 -5.77 11.04
CA ALA A 87 -6.38 -6.11 10.44
C ALA A 87 -6.51 -5.56 9.01
N GLY A 88 -6.15 -4.29 8.79
CA GLY A 88 -6.14 -3.66 7.47
C GLY A 88 -5.19 -4.37 6.51
N THR A 89 -3.97 -4.70 6.96
CA THR A 89 -2.98 -5.43 6.16
C THR A 89 -3.47 -6.83 5.77
N VAL A 90 -4.07 -7.57 6.69
CA VAL A 90 -4.71 -8.86 6.39
C VAL A 90 -5.88 -8.65 5.42
N GLY A 91 -6.70 -7.62 5.65
CA GLY A 91 -7.82 -7.24 4.81
C GLY A 91 -7.42 -6.96 3.36
N THR A 92 -6.29 -6.26 3.13
CA THR A 92 -5.77 -6.05 1.75
C THR A 92 -5.47 -7.37 1.04
N GLY A 93 -4.90 -8.32 1.78
CA GLY A 93 -4.63 -9.67 1.28
C GLY A 93 -5.92 -10.40 0.91
N LEU A 94 -6.93 -10.35 1.78
CA LEU A 94 -8.22 -10.99 1.57
C LEU A 94 -8.96 -10.37 0.37
N PHE A 95 -8.98 -9.04 0.29
CA PHE A 95 -9.63 -8.32 -0.81
C PHE A 95 -8.97 -8.67 -2.16
N SER A 96 -7.64 -8.62 -2.22
CA SER A 96 -6.89 -8.98 -3.44
C SER A 96 -7.08 -10.45 -3.81
N PHE A 97 -7.05 -11.34 -2.82
CA PHE A 97 -7.24 -12.77 -3.03
C PHE A 97 -8.64 -13.08 -3.58
N ALA A 98 -9.67 -12.50 -2.97
CA ALA A 98 -11.05 -12.66 -3.43
C ALA A 98 -11.23 -12.07 -4.82
N GLY A 99 -10.81 -10.80 -5.02
CA GLY A 99 -10.91 -10.13 -6.31
C GLY A 99 -10.19 -10.88 -7.44
N ALA A 100 -8.96 -11.34 -7.19
CA ALA A 100 -8.23 -12.13 -8.19
C ALA A 100 -8.90 -13.47 -8.46
N ARG A 101 -9.44 -14.13 -7.42
CA ARG A 101 -10.12 -15.41 -7.53
C ARG A 101 -11.38 -15.33 -8.36
N PHE A 102 -12.18 -14.29 -8.19
CA PHE A 102 -13.45 -14.14 -8.89
C PHE A 102 -13.32 -13.53 -10.28
N PHE A 103 -12.38 -12.57 -10.49
CA PHE A 103 -12.33 -11.81 -11.74
C PHE A 103 -11.16 -12.16 -12.66
N VAL A 104 -10.04 -12.65 -12.11
CA VAL A 104 -8.79 -12.77 -12.88
C VAL A 104 -8.36 -14.21 -13.11
N ARG A 105 -8.72 -15.11 -12.21
CA ARG A 105 -8.21 -16.48 -12.18
C ARG A 105 -8.40 -17.24 -13.50
N ASP A 106 -9.62 -17.32 -14.01
CA ASP A 106 -9.94 -18.16 -15.18
C ASP A 106 -9.25 -17.60 -16.43
N TRP A 107 -9.26 -16.28 -16.58
CA TRP A 107 -8.55 -15.60 -17.66
C TRP A 107 -7.05 -15.82 -17.61
N LEU A 108 -6.45 -15.77 -16.42
CA LEU A 108 -5.01 -15.95 -16.21
C LEU A 108 -4.62 -17.42 -16.40
N GLN A 109 -5.36 -18.36 -15.81
CA GLN A 109 -5.10 -19.79 -15.91
C GLN A 109 -5.11 -20.28 -17.36
N ALA A 110 -5.98 -19.74 -18.23
CA ALA A 110 -6.03 -20.06 -19.65
C ALA A 110 -4.78 -19.60 -20.42
N ARG A 111 -4.03 -18.60 -19.91
CA ARG A 111 -2.88 -17.97 -20.59
C ARG A 111 -1.52 -18.29 -19.94
N LEU A 112 -1.51 -19.03 -18.83
CA LEU A 112 -0.26 -19.36 -18.15
C LEU A 112 0.60 -20.33 -18.96
N PRO A 113 1.89 -20.03 -19.17
CA PRO A 113 2.86 -20.97 -19.73
C PRO A 113 2.94 -22.25 -18.87
N ARG A 114 3.27 -23.39 -19.51
CA ARG A 114 3.40 -24.70 -18.81
C ARG A 114 4.30 -24.66 -17.59
N ARG A 115 5.43 -23.94 -17.64
CA ARG A 115 6.37 -23.80 -16.54
C ARG A 115 5.74 -23.10 -15.32
N VAL A 116 4.95 -22.07 -15.55
CA VAL A 116 4.26 -21.33 -14.47
C VAL A 116 3.15 -22.18 -13.86
N ARG A 117 2.46 -22.97 -14.68
CA ARG A 117 1.44 -23.92 -14.20
C ARG A 117 2.02 -25.01 -13.29
N GLN A 118 3.19 -25.56 -13.63
CA GLN A 118 3.91 -26.51 -12.77
C GLN A 118 4.36 -25.89 -11.45
N PHE A 119 4.77 -24.62 -11.47
CA PHE A 119 5.09 -23.88 -10.24
C PHE A 119 3.84 -23.68 -9.37
N ASP A 120 2.71 -23.37 -9.98
CA ASP A 120 1.42 -23.21 -9.30
C ASP A 120 0.95 -24.54 -8.63
N GLU A 121 1.21 -25.68 -9.26
CA GLU A 121 0.95 -27.01 -8.67
C GLU A 121 1.86 -27.30 -7.46
N ARG A 122 3.13 -26.93 -7.53
CA ARG A 122 4.07 -27.05 -6.40
C ARG A 122 3.73 -26.12 -5.24
N LEU A 123 3.16 -24.95 -5.53
CA LEU A 123 2.66 -24.03 -4.51
C LEU A 123 1.57 -24.67 -3.64
N GLN A 124 0.75 -25.58 -4.17
CA GLN A 124 -0.31 -26.22 -3.40
C GLN A 124 0.22 -27.12 -2.29
N THR A 125 1.31 -27.86 -2.53
CA THR A 125 1.83 -28.84 -1.57
C THR A 125 2.44 -28.20 -0.32
N ARG A 126 2.97 -26.97 -0.45
CA ARG A 126 3.58 -26.20 0.64
C ARG A 126 3.04 -24.79 0.77
N ALA A 127 1.73 -24.63 0.48
CA ALA A 127 1.08 -23.34 0.34
C ALA A 127 1.31 -22.41 1.55
N PHE A 128 1.11 -22.90 2.76
CA PHE A 128 1.31 -22.11 3.98
C PHE A 128 2.72 -21.56 4.07
N ARG A 129 3.74 -22.44 3.97
CA ARG A 129 5.15 -22.02 4.09
C ARG A 129 5.55 -21.03 2.99
N THR A 130 5.11 -21.27 1.78
CA THR A 130 5.44 -20.40 0.64
C THR A 130 4.78 -19.03 0.79
N VAL A 131 3.49 -18.98 1.13
CA VAL A 131 2.81 -17.69 1.35
C VAL A 131 3.41 -16.96 2.54
N PHE A 132 3.72 -17.65 3.64
CA PHE A 132 4.37 -17.07 4.81
C PHE A 132 5.71 -16.40 4.45
N LEU A 133 6.59 -17.12 3.73
CA LEU A 133 7.87 -16.56 3.29
C LEU A 133 7.70 -15.38 2.32
N LEU A 134 6.74 -15.48 1.40
CA LEU A 134 6.42 -14.36 0.50
C LEU A 134 5.94 -13.13 1.29
N ARG A 135 5.19 -13.31 2.38
CA ARG A 135 4.75 -12.21 3.25
C ARG A 135 5.90 -11.57 4.02
N LEU A 136 6.87 -12.36 4.47
CA LEU A 136 8.05 -11.84 5.14
C LEU A 136 8.94 -11.02 4.20
N ILE A 137 9.09 -11.45 2.93
CA ILE A 137 10.01 -10.82 1.96
C ILE A 137 9.31 -9.64 1.24
N PHE A 138 8.13 -9.88 0.69
CA PHE A 138 7.42 -8.92 -0.17
C PHE A 138 6.30 -8.18 0.55
N TYR A 139 6.05 -8.54 1.82
CA TYR A 139 4.97 -7.99 2.64
C TYR A 139 3.63 -8.01 1.90
N THR A 140 3.07 -6.85 1.55
CA THR A 140 1.77 -6.70 0.87
C THR A 140 1.89 -6.05 -0.52
N THR A 141 2.95 -6.39 -1.26
CA THR A 141 3.09 -5.90 -2.64
C THR A 141 1.86 -6.29 -3.49
N PRO A 142 1.16 -5.33 -4.11
CA PRO A 142 -0.11 -5.60 -4.81
C PRO A 142 -0.02 -6.70 -5.86
N SER A 143 1.04 -6.71 -6.68
CA SER A 143 1.25 -7.74 -7.72
C SER A 143 1.32 -9.16 -7.15
N VAL A 144 2.00 -9.34 -6.00
CA VAL A 144 2.12 -10.64 -5.33
C VAL A 144 0.76 -11.05 -4.75
N GLN A 145 0.00 -10.13 -4.19
CA GLN A 145 -1.32 -10.41 -3.63
C GLN A 145 -2.31 -10.89 -4.70
N TRP A 146 -2.38 -10.17 -5.83
CA TRP A 146 -3.23 -10.55 -6.96
C TRP A 146 -2.78 -11.88 -7.57
N ALA A 147 -1.47 -12.13 -7.69
CA ALA A 147 -0.93 -13.41 -8.19
C ALA A 147 -1.31 -14.59 -7.29
N LEU A 148 -1.21 -14.43 -5.97
CA LEU A 148 -1.62 -15.47 -5.01
C LEU A 148 -3.12 -15.76 -5.08
N GLY A 149 -3.96 -14.75 -5.25
CA GLY A 149 -5.41 -14.94 -5.43
C GLY A 149 -5.77 -15.65 -6.73
N ALA A 150 -5.05 -15.37 -7.82
CA ALA A 150 -5.24 -16.03 -9.11
C ALA A 150 -4.65 -17.46 -9.16
N SER A 151 -3.76 -17.80 -8.23
CA SER A 151 -3.14 -19.12 -8.10
C SER A 151 -4.12 -20.18 -7.59
N ARG A 152 -3.69 -21.46 -7.58
CA ARG A 152 -4.48 -22.58 -7.04
C ARG A 152 -4.36 -22.73 -5.52
N VAL A 153 -3.72 -21.82 -4.83
CA VAL A 153 -3.58 -21.83 -3.35
C VAL A 153 -4.95 -21.82 -2.67
N ARG A 154 -5.17 -22.72 -1.72
CA ARG A 154 -6.41 -22.79 -0.94
C ARG A 154 -6.49 -21.60 0.03
N PHE A 155 -7.72 -21.18 0.36
CA PHE A 155 -7.96 -20.02 1.22
C PHE A 155 -7.35 -20.19 2.62
N ALA A 156 -7.54 -21.33 3.29
CA ALA A 156 -7.10 -21.52 4.68
C ALA A 156 -5.58 -21.38 4.87
N PRO A 157 -4.70 -22.06 4.09
CA PRO A 157 -3.27 -21.84 4.21
C PRO A 157 -2.84 -20.42 3.79
N PHE A 158 -3.52 -19.79 2.82
CA PHE A 158 -3.28 -18.40 2.46
C PHE A 158 -3.60 -17.45 3.62
N PHE A 159 -4.77 -17.61 4.25
CA PHE A 159 -5.22 -16.76 5.34
C PHE A 159 -4.28 -16.88 6.55
N GLY A 160 -4.06 -18.12 7.06
CA GLY A 160 -3.20 -18.33 8.22
C GLY A 160 -1.77 -17.85 8.01
N ALA A 161 -1.20 -18.10 6.82
CA ALA A 161 0.14 -17.62 6.47
C ALA A 161 0.19 -16.09 6.34
N SER A 162 -0.88 -15.44 5.86
CA SER A 162 -0.95 -13.99 5.76
C SER A 162 -1.05 -13.35 7.15
N VAL A 163 -1.94 -13.85 8.01
CA VAL A 163 -2.12 -13.39 9.39
C VAL A 163 -0.79 -13.37 10.15
N LEU A 164 -0.06 -14.49 10.11
CA LEU A 164 1.22 -14.60 10.82
C LEU A 164 2.36 -13.88 10.09
N GLY A 165 2.41 -13.99 8.77
CA GLY A 165 3.54 -13.49 7.98
C GLY A 165 3.63 -11.97 7.90
N VAL A 166 2.51 -11.24 8.00
CA VAL A 166 2.53 -9.77 7.99
C VAL A 166 2.79 -9.17 9.38
N ALA A 167 2.54 -9.92 10.46
CA ALA A 167 2.61 -9.40 11.82
C ALA A 167 3.97 -8.78 12.20
N PRO A 168 5.13 -9.39 11.92
CA PRO A 168 6.42 -8.82 12.32
C PRO A 168 6.70 -7.48 11.68
N PHE A 169 6.44 -7.36 10.37
CA PHE A 169 6.66 -6.11 9.65
C PHE A 169 5.67 -5.02 10.09
N THR A 170 4.40 -5.39 10.28
CA THR A 170 3.36 -4.48 10.79
C THR A 170 3.72 -3.97 12.18
N LEU A 171 4.19 -4.85 13.08
CA LEU A 171 4.64 -4.44 14.41
C LEU A 171 5.81 -3.47 14.32
N GLY A 172 6.84 -3.82 13.55
CA GLY A 172 8.02 -2.95 13.38
C GLY A 172 7.66 -1.57 12.84
N THR A 173 6.83 -1.50 11.79
CA THR A 173 6.40 -0.22 11.21
C THR A 173 5.48 0.56 12.13
N THR A 174 4.61 -0.08 12.90
CA THR A 174 3.78 0.58 13.91
C THR A 174 4.65 1.19 15.03
N LEU A 175 5.66 0.46 15.51
CA LEU A 175 6.60 1.00 16.53
C LEU A 175 7.40 2.19 16.00
N ILE A 176 7.82 2.16 14.73
CA ILE A 176 8.42 3.34 14.07
C ILE A 176 7.42 4.48 14.02
N GLY A 177 6.19 4.22 13.62
CA GLY A 177 5.11 5.21 13.57
C GLY A 177 4.83 5.86 14.92
N VAL A 178 4.83 5.09 16.01
CA VAL A 178 4.70 5.62 17.38
C VAL A 178 5.83 6.60 17.72
N ARG A 179 7.06 6.28 17.33
CA ARG A 179 8.21 7.20 17.54
C ARG A 179 8.11 8.45 16.67
N VAL A 180 7.63 8.30 15.44
CA VAL A 180 7.37 9.41 14.54
C VAL A 180 6.27 10.31 15.11
N ALA A 181 5.18 9.72 15.62
CA ALA A 181 4.11 10.48 16.28
C ALA A 181 4.62 11.30 17.46
N ALA A 182 5.37 10.67 18.37
CA ALA A 182 5.96 11.34 19.52
C ALA A 182 6.98 12.44 19.14
N TRP A 183 7.67 12.27 18.01
CA TRP A 183 8.57 13.29 17.48
C TRP A 183 7.79 14.47 16.89
N LEU A 184 6.70 14.21 16.16
CA LEU A 184 5.82 15.24 15.60
C LEU A 184 5.13 16.08 16.67
N GLU A 185 4.75 15.47 17.80
CA GLU A 185 4.20 16.21 18.95
C GLU A 185 5.19 17.24 19.52
N ARG A 186 6.50 16.93 19.49
CA ARG A 186 7.57 17.85 19.94
C ARG A 186 7.96 18.87 18.87
N HIS A 187 7.68 18.59 17.58
CA HIS A 187 8.04 19.41 16.44
C HIS A 187 6.79 19.64 15.58
N PRO A 188 5.87 20.50 16.02
CA PRO A 188 4.63 20.74 15.29
C PRO A 188 4.87 21.09 13.83
N VAL A 189 4.10 20.50 12.94
CA VAL A 189 4.22 20.65 11.48
C VAL A 189 4.14 22.12 11.05
N ALA A 190 3.42 22.96 11.82
CA ALA A 190 3.32 24.40 11.60
C ALA A 190 4.66 25.14 11.74
N THR A 191 5.62 24.58 12.49
CA THR A 191 6.96 25.18 12.70
C THR A 191 7.99 24.76 11.65
N TRP A 192 7.60 23.93 10.70
CA TRP A 192 8.52 23.40 9.69
C TRP A 192 8.86 24.46 8.65
N PRO A 193 10.10 24.50 8.18
CA PRO A 193 10.53 25.39 7.10
C PRO A 193 9.99 24.88 5.74
N TRP A 194 8.70 25.07 5.51
CA TRP A 194 8.00 24.57 4.31
C TRP A 194 8.60 25.14 3.02
N ASP A 195 9.12 26.35 3.06
CA ASP A 195 9.87 26.99 1.97
C ASP A 195 11.07 26.16 1.50
N ARG A 196 11.72 25.43 2.40
CA ARG A 196 12.86 24.54 2.10
C ARG A 196 12.42 23.10 1.78
N ILE A 197 11.36 22.63 2.43
CA ILE A 197 10.89 21.24 2.28
C ILE A 197 10.23 21.03 0.92
N TRP A 198 9.36 21.93 0.49
CA TRP A 198 8.63 21.79 -0.76
C TRP A 198 9.50 21.65 -2.00
N PRO A 199 10.58 22.44 -2.20
CA PRO A 199 11.46 22.25 -3.34
C PRO A 199 12.11 20.86 -3.39
N VAL A 200 12.46 20.31 -2.21
CA VAL A 200 13.05 18.96 -2.09
C VAL A 200 12.03 17.88 -2.44
N VAL A 201 10.79 17.99 -1.94
CA VAL A 201 9.70 17.06 -2.24
C VAL A 201 9.35 17.09 -3.73
N ILE A 202 9.24 18.28 -4.31
CA ILE A 202 8.97 18.45 -5.75
C ILE A 202 10.11 17.86 -6.59
N ALA A 203 11.36 18.18 -6.26
CA ALA A 203 12.52 17.66 -6.95
C ALA A 203 12.60 16.13 -6.86
N GLY A 204 12.38 15.56 -5.68
CA GLY A 204 12.33 14.10 -5.47
C GLY A 204 11.22 13.43 -6.27
N THR A 205 10.05 14.04 -6.34
CA THR A 205 8.92 13.54 -7.14
C THR A 205 9.24 13.59 -8.63
N VAL A 206 9.80 14.70 -9.13
CA VAL A 206 10.22 14.85 -10.53
C VAL A 206 11.27 13.82 -10.89
N VAL A 207 12.30 13.63 -10.06
CA VAL A 207 13.34 12.62 -10.27
C VAL A 207 12.75 11.21 -10.29
N THR A 208 11.86 10.87 -9.37
CA THR A 208 11.21 9.55 -9.33
C THR A 208 10.39 9.28 -10.59
N VAL A 209 9.62 10.27 -11.02
CA VAL A 209 8.82 10.18 -12.26
C VAL A 209 9.74 10.07 -13.49
N ALA A 210 10.80 10.87 -13.56
CA ALA A 210 11.77 10.83 -14.67
C ALA A 210 12.48 9.47 -14.74
N LEU A 211 12.94 8.92 -13.60
CA LEU A 211 13.53 7.59 -13.52
C LEU A 211 12.52 6.50 -13.93
N GLY A 212 11.28 6.60 -13.48
CA GLY A 212 10.22 5.67 -13.89
C GLY A 212 9.99 5.70 -15.42
N ILE A 213 9.92 6.88 -16.01
CA ILE A 213 9.80 7.05 -17.48
C ILE A 213 11.02 6.50 -18.19
N TRP A 214 12.23 6.76 -17.68
CA TRP A 214 13.48 6.29 -18.27
C TRP A 214 13.57 4.76 -18.26
N VAL A 215 13.27 4.12 -17.12
CA VAL A 215 13.22 2.66 -16.99
C VAL A 215 12.20 2.06 -17.96
N LEU A 216 11.01 2.63 -18.05
CA LEU A 216 9.98 2.16 -18.99
C LEU A 216 10.40 2.32 -20.46
N ARG A 217 11.12 3.40 -20.80
CA ARG A 217 11.67 3.60 -22.15
C ARG A 217 12.78 2.58 -22.46
N LYS A 218 13.66 2.31 -21.50
CA LYS A 218 14.73 1.33 -21.64
C LYS A 218 14.18 -0.09 -21.85
N TRP A 219 13.21 -0.51 -21.05
CA TRP A 219 12.54 -1.81 -21.18
C TRP A 219 11.84 -2.00 -22.53
N ARG A 220 11.29 -0.94 -23.11
CA ARG A 220 10.67 -1.00 -24.44
C ARG A 220 11.70 -1.18 -25.56
N ARG A 221 12.91 -0.69 -25.40
CA ARG A 221 13.99 -0.83 -26.41
C ARG A 221 14.55 -2.26 -26.40
N THR A 222 14.69 -2.89 -25.24
CA THR A 222 15.19 -4.28 -25.11
C THR A 222 14.14 -5.36 -25.41
N ALA A 223 12.87 -5.01 -25.56
CA ALA A 223 11.79 -5.95 -25.91
C ALA A 223 11.52 -6.01 -27.43
N VAL A 224 12.23 -5.23 -28.24
CA VAL A 224 12.09 -5.16 -29.72
C VAL A 224 13.32 -5.75 -30.43
N GLU A 225 14.38 -6.08 -29.69
CA GLU A 225 15.52 -6.90 -30.14
C GLU A 225 15.30 -8.38 -29.73
#